data_44f4f98f42f67a641b76b4b7b48c95db
#
_entry.id   44f4f98f42f67a641b76b4b7b48c95db
#
_cell.length_a   1.000
_cell.length_b   1.000
_cell.length_c   1.000
_cell.angle_alpha   90.00
_cell.angle_beta   90.00
_cell.angle_gamma   90.00
#
_symmetry.space_group_name_H-M   'P 1'
#
loop_
_entity.id
_entity.type
_entity.pdbx_description
1 polymer ?
#
loop_
_entity_poly.entity_id
_entity_poly.type
_entity_poly.pdbx_seq_one_letter_code
_entity_poly.pdbx_strand_id
1 'polypeptide(L)'
;FYGSLPDGKVKTFSRGGSDSTGSSVARAIHADVYENWTDTSGVLVADPRIIKDPVVIETITYRELRELSYMGFSVFHEDAIFPVRREGIPINIRNTNKPEDKGTWIVESTCQKSKYVITGIAGKKGFCSINVDKDMMNSEIGFGRKVLQAFEDNGISFEHIPSGIDTLTVFVHQD
;
A
#
# COMPACT_ATOMS: atom_id res chain seq x y z
N PHE A 1 12.14 14.15 -11.90
CA PHE A 1 12.86 12.88 -12.02
C PHE A 1 12.32 12.09 -13.20
N TYR A 2 13.18 11.62 -14.07
CA TYR A 2 12.83 10.88 -15.27
C TYR A 2 13.92 9.86 -15.63
N GLY A 3 13.51 8.83 -16.34
CA GLY A 3 14.41 7.86 -16.94
C GLY A 3 14.53 8.07 -18.46
N SER A 4 15.43 7.36 -19.08
CA SER A 4 15.59 7.30 -20.53
C SER A 4 15.23 5.90 -21.03
N LEU A 5 14.44 5.85 -22.10
CA LEU A 5 14.22 4.62 -22.85
C LEU A 5 15.43 4.31 -23.74
N PRO A 6 15.60 3.07 -24.22
CA PRO A 6 16.68 2.70 -25.13
C PRO A 6 16.74 3.54 -26.42
N ASP A 7 15.59 4.07 -26.85
CA ASP A 7 15.45 4.95 -28.03
C ASP A 7 15.73 6.43 -27.71
N GLY A 8 16.17 6.73 -26.48
CA GLY A 8 16.49 8.09 -26.02
C GLY A 8 15.31 8.94 -25.56
N LYS A 9 14.07 8.42 -25.66
CA LYS A 9 12.88 9.14 -25.17
C LYS A 9 12.84 9.20 -23.65
N VAL A 10 12.28 10.28 -23.14
CA VAL A 10 12.07 10.46 -21.70
C VAL A 10 10.95 9.55 -21.21
N LYS A 11 11.20 8.83 -20.12
CA LYS A 11 10.21 8.05 -19.40
C LYS A 11 10.04 8.63 -17.98
N THR A 12 8.81 8.96 -17.64
CA THR A 12 8.44 9.44 -16.30
C THR A 12 7.66 8.37 -15.56
N PHE A 13 7.69 8.45 -14.23
CA PHE A 13 6.75 7.70 -13.40
C PHE A 13 5.38 8.41 -13.42
N SER A 14 4.33 7.66 -13.29
CA SER A 14 2.97 8.21 -13.17
C SER A 14 2.81 9.06 -11.90
N ARG A 15 3.47 8.64 -10.81
CA ARG A 15 3.52 9.32 -9.51
C ARG A 15 4.74 8.83 -8.71
N GLY A 16 5.19 9.60 -7.70
CA GLY A 16 6.24 9.18 -6.76
C GLY A 16 7.63 8.97 -7.36
N GLY A 17 7.97 9.65 -8.45
CA GLY A 17 9.26 9.50 -9.11
C GLY A 17 10.45 9.90 -8.24
N SER A 18 10.29 10.90 -7.35
CA SER A 18 11.32 11.29 -6.37
C SER A 18 11.57 10.18 -5.36
N ASP A 19 10.50 9.61 -4.81
CA ASP A 19 10.57 8.52 -3.82
C ASP A 19 11.25 7.29 -4.42
N SER A 20 10.85 6.91 -5.65
CA SER A 20 11.42 5.79 -6.38
C SER A 20 12.90 6.00 -6.71
N THR A 21 13.29 7.24 -7.05
CA THR A 21 14.68 7.60 -7.32
C THR A 21 15.51 7.52 -6.04
N GLY A 22 15.04 8.14 -4.94
CA GLY A 22 15.73 8.09 -3.65
C GLY A 22 15.92 6.67 -3.14
N SER A 23 14.88 5.85 -3.20
CA SER A 23 14.92 4.44 -2.84
C SER A 23 15.92 3.63 -3.69
N SER A 24 15.94 3.87 -5.01
CA SER A 24 16.89 3.20 -5.92
C SER A 24 18.33 3.61 -5.64
N VAL A 25 18.58 4.88 -5.35
CA VAL A 25 19.91 5.38 -4.97
C VAL A 25 20.34 4.79 -3.63
N ALA A 26 19.48 4.83 -2.61
CA ALA A 26 19.74 4.25 -1.30
C ALA A 26 20.14 2.77 -1.41
N ARG A 27 19.44 2.01 -2.24
CA ARG A 27 19.81 0.62 -2.54
C ARG A 27 21.17 0.50 -3.22
N ALA A 28 21.43 1.33 -4.24
CA ALA A 28 22.65 1.24 -5.05
C ALA A 28 23.93 1.52 -4.24
N ILE A 29 23.85 2.37 -3.20
CA ILE A 29 24.95 2.69 -2.32
C ILE A 29 24.97 1.89 -1.01
N HIS A 30 24.02 0.94 -0.85
CA HIS A 30 23.83 0.18 0.39
C HIS A 30 23.74 1.08 1.62
N ALA A 31 22.85 2.08 1.56
CA ALA A 31 22.66 3.04 2.65
C ALA A 31 22.18 2.35 3.94
N ASP A 32 22.61 2.86 5.09
CA ASP A 32 22.13 2.39 6.39
C ASP A 32 20.68 2.78 6.67
N VAL A 33 20.25 3.93 6.11
CA VAL A 33 18.89 4.49 6.26
C VAL A 33 18.52 5.26 4.99
N TYR A 34 17.26 5.19 4.60
CA TYR A 34 16.68 6.09 3.61
C TYR A 34 15.75 7.09 4.31
N GLU A 35 16.17 8.34 4.47
CA GLU A 35 15.28 9.41 4.94
C GLU A 35 14.49 10.01 3.79
N ASN A 36 13.17 9.97 3.89
CA ASN A 36 12.25 10.63 2.97
C ASN A 36 11.65 11.87 3.64
N TRP A 37 12.08 13.03 3.19
CA TRP A 37 11.64 14.32 3.69
C TRP A 37 10.44 14.84 2.89
N THR A 38 9.33 15.02 3.58
CA THR A 38 8.03 15.43 3.01
C THR A 38 7.40 16.56 3.85
N ASP A 39 6.16 16.93 3.58
CA ASP A 39 5.41 17.96 4.30
C ASP A 39 4.61 17.40 5.50
N THR A 40 4.68 16.11 5.76
CA THR A 40 3.99 15.44 6.88
C THR A 40 4.98 14.85 7.88
N SER A 41 4.62 14.85 9.16
CA SER A 41 5.47 14.33 10.24
C SER A 41 5.48 12.81 10.38
N GLY A 42 5.20 12.10 9.29
CA GLY A 42 5.15 10.64 9.23
C GLY A 42 3.80 10.09 8.78
N VAL A 43 3.60 8.80 9.00
CA VAL A 43 2.37 8.07 8.68
C VAL A 43 1.38 8.20 9.84
N LEU A 44 0.17 8.62 9.57
CA LEU A 44 -0.87 8.78 10.58
C LEU A 44 -1.66 7.46 10.76
N VAL A 45 -2.24 7.24 11.93
CA VAL A 45 -3.08 6.05 12.19
C VAL A 45 -4.39 6.05 11.41
N ALA A 46 -4.85 7.20 10.96
CA ALA A 46 -6.08 7.37 10.18
C ALA A 46 -6.01 8.63 9.31
N ASP A 47 -6.92 8.71 8.34
CA ASP A 47 -7.04 9.88 7.45
C ASP A 47 -7.42 11.15 8.25
N PRO A 48 -6.59 12.21 8.24
CA PRO A 48 -6.88 13.46 8.96
C PRO A 48 -8.10 14.20 8.42
N ARG A 49 -8.60 13.86 7.24
CA ARG A 49 -9.85 14.41 6.68
C ARG A 49 -11.10 13.80 7.35
N ILE A 50 -10.95 12.66 8.01
CA ILE A 50 -12.04 11.91 8.65
C ILE A 50 -11.92 11.98 10.17
N ILE A 51 -10.71 11.83 10.70
CA ILE A 51 -10.43 11.82 12.13
C ILE A 51 -9.63 13.06 12.50
N LYS A 52 -10.16 13.83 13.46
CA LYS A 52 -9.46 15.00 13.96
C LYS A 52 -8.24 14.60 14.78
N ASP A 53 -7.09 15.21 14.48
CA ASP A 53 -5.82 15.04 15.20
C ASP A 53 -5.38 13.57 15.35
N PRO A 54 -5.27 12.80 14.25
CA PRO A 54 -4.83 11.41 14.32
C PRO A 54 -3.37 11.33 14.78
N VAL A 55 -3.06 10.29 15.54
CA VAL A 55 -1.70 10.05 16.08
C VAL A 55 -0.75 9.60 14.95
N VAL A 56 0.51 9.99 15.04
CA VAL A 56 1.58 9.49 14.15
C VAL A 56 1.97 8.08 14.58
N ILE A 57 2.14 7.20 13.62
CA ILE A 57 2.68 5.85 13.82
C ILE A 57 4.20 5.98 13.98
N GLU A 58 4.74 5.60 15.14
CA GLU A 58 6.19 5.70 15.37
C GLU A 58 6.98 4.70 14.53
N THR A 59 6.50 3.47 14.46
CA THR A 59 7.14 2.39 13.69
C THR A 59 6.10 1.51 13.04
N ILE A 60 6.31 1.21 11.77
CA ILE A 60 5.43 0.36 10.96
C ILE A 60 6.29 -0.60 10.12
N THR A 61 5.80 -1.80 9.88
CA THR A 61 6.48 -2.72 8.97
C THR A 61 6.16 -2.39 7.51
N TYR A 62 7.04 -2.78 6.59
CA TYR A 62 6.79 -2.68 5.15
C TYR A 62 5.48 -3.33 4.72
N ARG A 63 5.13 -4.45 5.37
CA ARG A 63 3.88 -5.17 5.08
C ARG A 63 2.66 -4.36 5.49
N GLU A 64 2.63 -3.85 6.72
CA GLU A 64 1.53 -3.03 7.23
C GLU A 64 1.36 -1.74 6.42
N LEU A 65 2.47 -1.06 6.09
CA LEU A 65 2.43 0.14 5.27
C LEU A 65 1.82 -0.15 3.89
N ARG A 66 2.18 -1.27 3.27
CA ARG A 66 1.63 -1.66 1.98
C ARG A 66 0.12 -1.89 2.02
N GLU A 67 -0.37 -2.57 3.06
CA GLU A 67 -1.82 -2.76 3.27
C GLU A 67 -2.56 -1.42 3.42
N LEU A 68 -2.00 -0.49 4.22
CA LEU A 68 -2.58 0.83 4.38
C LEU A 68 -2.54 1.64 3.07
N SER A 69 -1.43 1.60 2.34
CA SER A 69 -1.25 2.34 1.08
C SER A 69 -2.21 1.86 0.00
N TYR A 70 -2.44 0.56 -0.09
CA TYR A 70 -3.39 -0.04 -1.03
C TYR A 70 -4.81 0.49 -0.81
N MET A 71 -5.20 0.71 0.44
CA MET A 71 -6.49 1.27 0.82
C MET A 71 -6.57 2.81 0.80
N GLY A 72 -5.61 3.48 0.13
CA GLY A 72 -5.65 4.92 -0.13
C GLY A 72 -4.84 5.80 0.81
N PHE A 73 -3.97 5.22 1.62
CA PHE A 73 -2.97 5.96 2.38
C PHE A 73 -1.86 6.45 1.44
N SER A 74 -1.70 7.76 1.24
CA SER A 74 -0.88 8.33 0.16
C SER A 74 0.39 9.07 0.63
N VAL A 75 0.93 8.74 1.80
CA VAL A 75 2.11 9.44 2.34
C VAL A 75 3.39 9.05 1.61
N PHE A 76 3.50 7.81 1.16
CA PHE A 76 4.66 7.28 0.45
C PHE A 76 4.22 6.35 -0.68
N HIS A 77 4.87 6.44 -1.85
CA HIS A 77 4.47 5.63 -2.99
C HIS A 77 4.89 4.17 -2.78
N GLU A 78 3.95 3.24 -2.92
CA GLU A 78 4.19 1.82 -2.63
C GLU A 78 5.31 1.20 -3.47
N ASP A 79 5.44 1.60 -4.74
CA ASP A 79 6.50 1.10 -5.63
C ASP A 79 7.90 1.54 -5.19
N ALA A 80 8.02 2.66 -4.47
CA ALA A 80 9.29 3.14 -3.96
C ALA A 80 9.84 2.29 -2.79
N ILE A 81 9.00 1.45 -2.19
CA ILE A 81 9.39 0.55 -1.11
C ILE A 81 10.27 -0.60 -1.62
N PHE A 82 10.01 -1.12 -2.81
CA PHE A 82 10.63 -2.35 -3.30
C PHE A 82 12.16 -2.34 -3.34
N PRO A 83 12.85 -1.29 -3.84
CA PRO A 83 14.30 -1.28 -3.89
C PRO A 83 14.95 -1.41 -2.52
N VAL A 84 14.50 -0.62 -1.53
CA VAL A 84 15.09 -0.60 -0.18
C VAL A 84 14.66 -1.80 0.65
N ARG A 85 13.43 -2.28 0.49
CA ARG A 85 12.94 -3.48 1.18
C ARG A 85 13.77 -4.72 0.87
N ARG A 86 14.19 -4.90 -0.38
CA ARG A 86 15.02 -6.04 -0.80
C ARG A 86 16.36 -6.12 -0.06
N GLU A 87 16.91 -4.96 0.32
CA GLU A 87 18.18 -4.86 1.03
C GLU A 87 17.96 -4.70 2.55
N GLY A 88 16.70 -4.69 3.02
CA GLY A 88 16.38 -4.48 4.44
C GLY A 88 16.71 -3.08 4.96
N ILE A 89 16.87 -2.09 4.07
CA ILE A 89 17.23 -0.71 4.43
C ILE A 89 16.01 -0.04 5.05
N PRO A 90 16.05 0.40 6.33
CA PRO A 90 14.93 1.09 6.94
C PRO A 90 14.67 2.44 6.29
N ILE A 91 13.39 2.85 6.25
CA ILE A 91 12.99 4.18 5.79
C ILE A 91 12.56 5.00 7.00
N ASN A 92 12.94 6.28 7.05
CA ASN A 92 12.39 7.23 8.01
C ASN A 92 11.67 8.37 7.25
N ILE A 93 10.36 8.49 7.46
CA ILE A 93 9.56 9.59 6.90
C ILE A 93 9.66 10.78 7.82
N ARG A 94 10.21 11.89 7.34
CA ARG A 94 10.49 13.10 8.12
C ARG A 94 9.76 14.32 7.56
N ASN A 95 9.48 15.29 8.41
CA ASN A 95 8.82 16.54 8.02
C ASN A 95 9.85 17.65 7.77
N THR A 96 9.89 18.16 6.55
CA THR A 96 10.76 19.28 6.16
C THR A 96 10.45 20.57 6.94
N ASN A 97 9.18 20.78 7.29
CA ASN A 97 8.74 21.97 8.02
C ASN A 97 8.86 21.83 9.55
N LYS A 98 9.08 20.60 10.05
CA LYS A 98 9.24 20.27 11.46
C LYS A 98 10.35 19.22 11.62
N PRO A 99 11.60 19.58 11.40
CA PRO A 99 12.73 18.64 11.39
C PRO A 99 13.00 18.01 12.75
N GLU A 100 12.48 18.58 13.82
CA GLU A 100 12.54 18.05 15.20
C GLU A 100 11.63 16.83 15.40
N ASP A 101 10.57 16.67 14.60
CA ASP A 101 9.66 15.53 14.70
C ASP A 101 10.40 14.23 14.28
N LYS A 102 10.24 13.18 15.10
CA LYS A 102 10.89 11.88 14.86
C LYS A 102 10.41 11.17 13.59
N GLY A 103 9.20 11.52 13.14
CA GLY A 103 8.57 10.90 11.98
C GLY A 103 8.17 9.44 12.20
N THR A 104 8.04 8.70 11.10
CA THR A 104 7.71 7.27 11.11
C THR A 104 8.87 6.44 10.58
N TRP A 105 9.24 5.39 11.30
CA TRP A 105 10.16 4.37 10.85
C TRP A 105 9.43 3.24 10.14
N ILE A 106 9.88 2.89 8.95
CA ILE A 106 9.39 1.75 8.17
C ILE A 106 10.50 0.71 8.15
N VAL A 107 10.20 -0.49 8.66
CA VAL A 107 11.19 -1.56 8.87
C VAL A 107 10.68 -2.90 8.34
N GLU A 108 11.58 -3.88 8.16
CA GLU A 108 11.18 -5.22 7.73
C GLU A 108 10.40 -5.96 8.81
N SER A 109 10.88 -5.88 10.05
CA SER A 109 10.23 -6.47 11.21
C SER A 109 10.57 -5.67 12.46
N THR A 110 9.71 -5.76 13.47
CA THR A 110 9.95 -5.12 14.76
C THR A 110 9.55 -6.05 15.91
N CYS A 111 10.39 -6.10 16.94
CA CYS A 111 10.08 -6.75 18.21
C CYS A 111 9.44 -5.76 19.20
N GLN A 112 9.35 -4.49 18.85
CA GLN A 112 8.73 -3.48 19.70
C GLN A 112 7.21 -3.72 19.70
N LYS A 113 6.66 -3.90 20.89
CA LYS A 113 5.20 -3.94 21.06
C LYS A 113 4.65 -2.53 20.79
N SER A 114 3.72 -2.44 19.85
CA SER A 114 2.97 -1.21 19.63
C SER A 114 2.23 -0.83 20.92
N LYS A 115 2.17 0.48 21.19
CA LYS A 115 1.32 1.02 22.25
C LYS A 115 -0.16 0.78 21.99
N TYR A 116 -0.53 0.62 20.73
CA TYR A 116 -1.90 0.45 20.26
C TYR A 116 -2.09 -0.96 19.67
N VAL A 117 -3.30 -1.50 19.81
CA VAL A 117 -3.69 -2.81 19.29
C VAL A 117 -3.80 -2.80 17.76
N ILE A 118 -4.13 -1.65 17.18
CA ILE A 118 -4.29 -1.44 15.75
C ILE A 118 -3.20 -0.48 15.28
N THR A 119 -2.48 -0.85 14.23
CA THR A 119 -1.41 -0.03 13.63
C THR A 119 -1.99 1.18 12.91
N GLY A 120 -3.07 1.00 12.14
CA GLY A 120 -3.74 2.07 11.41
C GLY A 120 -5.03 1.59 10.78
N ILE A 121 -5.85 2.55 10.31
CA ILE A 121 -7.11 2.28 9.60
C ILE A 121 -7.11 3.11 8.33
N ALA A 122 -7.20 2.43 7.19
CA ALA A 122 -7.38 3.05 5.89
C ALA A 122 -8.71 2.62 5.27
N GLY A 123 -9.28 3.45 4.42
CA GLY A 123 -10.53 3.15 3.73
C GLY A 123 -10.61 3.85 2.38
N LYS A 124 -11.14 3.15 1.40
CA LYS A 124 -11.34 3.64 0.04
C LYS A 124 -12.82 3.49 -0.35
N LYS A 125 -13.34 4.47 -1.03
CA LYS A 125 -14.72 4.47 -1.58
C LYS A 125 -14.70 4.10 -3.06
N GLY A 126 -15.88 3.88 -3.65
CA GLY A 126 -16.03 3.64 -5.08
C GLY A 126 -16.02 2.16 -5.46
N PHE A 127 -16.46 1.30 -4.55
CA PHE A 127 -16.63 -0.13 -4.82
C PHE A 127 -18.11 -0.51 -4.97
N CYS A 128 -18.36 -1.50 -5.78
CA CYS A 128 -19.60 -2.28 -5.76
C CYS A 128 -19.31 -3.73 -5.41
N SER A 129 -20.32 -4.41 -4.91
CA SER A 129 -20.26 -5.83 -4.60
C SER A 129 -21.19 -6.61 -5.54
N ILE A 130 -20.67 -7.69 -6.10
CA ILE A 130 -21.43 -8.65 -6.89
C ILE A 130 -21.54 -9.91 -6.06
N ASN A 131 -22.75 -10.21 -5.59
CA ASN A 131 -23.02 -11.39 -4.80
C ASN A 131 -23.53 -12.52 -5.69
N VAL A 132 -22.90 -13.67 -5.61
CA VAL A 132 -23.27 -14.88 -6.32
C VAL A 132 -23.77 -15.89 -5.29
N ASP A 133 -25.04 -16.21 -5.34
CA ASP A 133 -25.69 -17.23 -4.52
C ASP A 133 -25.88 -18.50 -5.32
N LYS A 134 -25.46 -19.63 -4.75
CA LYS A 134 -25.63 -20.94 -5.36
C LYS A 134 -25.74 -22.03 -4.32
N ASP A 135 -26.86 -22.70 -4.27
CA ASP A 135 -27.05 -23.86 -3.42
C ASP A 135 -25.97 -24.92 -3.66
N MET A 136 -25.39 -25.42 -2.60
CA MET A 136 -24.33 -26.43 -2.60
C MET A 136 -23.07 -25.97 -3.38
N MET A 137 -22.78 -24.69 -3.36
CA MET A 137 -21.63 -24.09 -4.06
C MET A 137 -20.30 -24.76 -3.68
N ASN A 138 -20.13 -25.07 -2.40
CA ASN A 138 -18.92 -25.71 -1.88
C ASN A 138 -18.70 -27.15 -2.39
N SER A 139 -19.75 -27.80 -2.90
CA SER A 139 -19.71 -29.16 -3.45
C SER A 139 -19.33 -29.17 -4.93
N GLU A 140 -19.41 -28.02 -5.63
CA GLU A 140 -19.02 -27.92 -7.03
C GLU A 140 -17.54 -27.57 -7.19
N ILE A 141 -16.75 -28.56 -7.60
CA ILE A 141 -15.32 -28.38 -7.85
C ILE A 141 -15.10 -27.33 -8.96
N GLY A 142 -14.31 -26.29 -8.64
CA GLY A 142 -13.93 -25.24 -9.59
C GLY A 142 -15.00 -24.16 -9.81
N PHE A 143 -16.06 -24.09 -9.00
CA PHE A 143 -17.06 -23.03 -9.12
C PHE A 143 -16.47 -21.64 -8.99
N GLY A 144 -15.67 -21.38 -7.95
CA GLY A 144 -14.98 -20.09 -7.76
C GLY A 144 -14.11 -19.71 -8.97
N ARG A 145 -13.40 -20.67 -9.56
CA ARG A 145 -12.62 -20.42 -10.79
C ARG A 145 -13.51 -19.97 -11.95
N LYS A 146 -14.69 -20.58 -12.12
CA LYS A 146 -15.63 -20.20 -13.20
C LYS A 146 -16.16 -18.77 -13.00
N VAL A 147 -16.45 -18.39 -11.75
CA VAL A 147 -16.86 -17.02 -11.42
C VAL A 147 -15.73 -16.05 -11.77
N LEU A 148 -14.50 -16.31 -11.29
CA LEU A 148 -13.35 -15.44 -11.55
C LEU A 148 -12.99 -15.37 -13.04
N GLN A 149 -13.19 -16.46 -13.80
CA GLN A 149 -13.01 -16.47 -15.24
C GLN A 149 -13.93 -15.46 -15.94
N ALA A 150 -15.18 -15.32 -15.46
CA ALA A 150 -16.09 -14.32 -16.01
C ALA A 150 -15.60 -12.88 -15.80
N PHE A 151 -14.94 -12.58 -14.68
CA PHE A 151 -14.31 -11.28 -14.45
C PHE A 151 -13.08 -11.08 -15.35
N GLU A 152 -12.23 -12.09 -15.48
CA GLU A 152 -11.06 -12.07 -16.36
C GLU A 152 -11.46 -11.85 -17.83
N ASP A 153 -12.44 -12.60 -18.33
CA ASP A 153 -12.93 -12.51 -19.72
C ASP A 153 -13.51 -11.12 -20.07
N ASN A 154 -13.96 -10.39 -19.03
CA ASN A 154 -14.47 -9.02 -19.19
C ASN A 154 -13.44 -7.95 -18.78
N GLY A 155 -12.19 -8.32 -18.46
CA GLY A 155 -11.14 -7.39 -18.07
C GLY A 155 -11.38 -6.66 -16.74
N ILE A 156 -12.20 -7.25 -15.85
CA ILE A 156 -12.57 -6.66 -14.57
C ILE A 156 -11.63 -7.17 -13.48
N SER A 157 -10.87 -6.26 -12.88
CA SER A 157 -10.07 -6.53 -11.69
C SER A 157 -10.95 -6.55 -10.44
N PHE A 158 -10.62 -7.40 -9.48
CA PHE A 158 -11.30 -7.46 -8.19
C PHE A 158 -10.35 -7.10 -7.04
N GLU A 159 -10.93 -6.63 -5.93
CA GLU A 159 -10.17 -6.18 -4.75
C GLU A 159 -10.30 -7.15 -3.57
N HIS A 160 -11.47 -7.76 -3.42
CA HIS A 160 -11.75 -8.64 -2.29
C HIS A 160 -12.82 -9.68 -2.65
N ILE A 161 -12.65 -10.91 -2.14
CA ILE A 161 -13.58 -12.02 -2.44
C ILE A 161 -13.88 -12.80 -1.16
N PRO A 162 -14.78 -12.33 -0.30
CA PRO A 162 -15.28 -13.13 0.78
C PRO A 162 -16.21 -14.23 0.26
N SER A 163 -16.06 -15.43 0.80
CA SER A 163 -16.87 -16.59 0.44
C SER A 163 -17.51 -17.24 1.68
N GLY A 164 -18.76 -17.65 1.54
CA GLY A 164 -19.48 -18.51 2.46
C GLY A 164 -19.61 -19.92 1.90
N ILE A 165 -20.54 -20.71 2.46
CA ILE A 165 -20.84 -22.07 1.99
C ILE A 165 -21.53 -22.03 0.61
N ASP A 166 -22.53 -21.17 0.47
CA ASP A 166 -23.39 -21.05 -0.70
C ASP A 166 -23.31 -19.67 -1.35
N THR A 167 -22.37 -18.83 -0.92
CA THR A 167 -22.21 -17.45 -1.43
C THR A 167 -20.77 -17.12 -1.74
N LEU A 168 -20.57 -16.35 -2.80
CA LEU A 168 -19.30 -15.75 -3.18
C LEU A 168 -19.57 -14.29 -3.52
N THR A 169 -18.96 -13.37 -2.78
CA THR A 169 -19.08 -11.93 -3.08
C THR A 169 -17.78 -11.42 -3.66
N VAL A 170 -17.85 -10.72 -4.78
CA VAL A 170 -16.70 -10.09 -5.43
C VAL A 170 -16.85 -8.59 -5.34
N PHE A 171 -15.85 -7.92 -4.76
CA PHE A 171 -15.76 -6.47 -4.71
C PHE A 171 -14.93 -5.96 -5.86
N VAL A 172 -15.48 -5.04 -6.64
CA VAL A 172 -14.85 -4.43 -7.81
C VAL A 172 -14.95 -2.90 -7.74
N HIS A 173 -14.07 -2.19 -8.43
CA HIS A 173 -14.22 -0.75 -8.63
C HIS A 173 -15.47 -0.44 -9.47
N GLN A 174 -16.06 0.74 -9.25
CA GLN A 174 -17.22 1.23 -10.00
C GLN A 174 -16.84 1.85 -11.35
N ASP A 175 -15.55 2.11 -11.57
CA ASP A 175 -15.03 2.81 -12.76
C ASP A 175 -14.80 1.83 -13.92
#